data_9e5e88358a273e4f072a93ec8aa01cc5
#
_entry.id   9e5e88358a273e4f072a93ec8aa01cc5
#
_cell.length_a   1.000
_cell.length_b   1.000
_cell.length_c   1.000
_cell.angle_alpha   90.00
_cell.angle_beta   90.00
_cell.angle_gamma   90.00
#
_symmetry.space_group_name_H-M   'P 1'
#
loop_
_entity.id
_entity.type
_entity.pdbx_description
1 polymer ?
#
loop_
_entity_poly.entity_id
_entity_poly.type
_entity_poly.pdbx_seq_one_letter_code
_entity_poly.pdbx_strand_id
1 'polypeptide(L)'
;MERRLTAILVADVVGFSRLMGNDEAGTHIAVKALWNEHFGSRVSEHRGRVVKLMGDGALVEFTSVVDAVGCAVAAQLDAVERNTRMPADKRIEMRIGINLGDIIIEGDDIYGDGVNVAARMEKLAPPGGIALSATAHEHVAGKIDIDFKDSGKHELKNIAKPVRVYLWSHDGPGDCQPKISGAKDATGTEDSLPLPDNPSIAVLPFE
;
A
#
# COMPACT_ATOMS: atom_id res chain seq x y z
N MET A 1 -17.74 20.68 3.62
CA MET A 1 -16.40 20.12 3.83
C MET A 1 -16.56 18.83 4.62
N GLU A 2 -16.34 17.71 3.98
CA GLU A 2 -16.44 16.41 4.63
C GLU A 2 -15.06 16.00 5.12
N ARG A 3 -14.99 15.47 6.37
CA ARG A 3 -13.75 14.90 6.94
C ARG A 3 -13.92 13.41 7.13
N ARG A 4 -12.88 12.66 6.82
CA ARG A 4 -12.88 11.20 6.96
C ARG A 4 -11.50 10.69 7.34
N LEU A 5 -11.46 9.69 8.23
CA LEU A 5 -10.25 8.92 8.50
C LEU A 5 -10.10 7.87 7.39
N THR A 6 -8.95 7.86 6.72
CA THR A 6 -8.70 6.93 5.61
C THR A 6 -7.22 6.54 5.54
N ALA A 7 -6.94 5.41 4.90
CA ALA A 7 -5.58 5.04 4.55
C ALA A 7 -5.19 5.74 3.23
N ILE A 8 -4.07 6.44 3.27
CA ILE A 8 -3.54 7.24 2.17
C ILE A 8 -2.26 6.59 1.71
N LEU A 9 -2.17 6.30 0.42
CA LEU A 9 -0.97 5.79 -0.23
C LEU A 9 -0.46 6.82 -1.23
N VAL A 10 0.82 7.15 -1.12
CA VAL A 10 1.55 7.96 -2.11
C VAL A 10 2.64 7.08 -2.69
N ALA A 11 2.71 7.02 -4.00
CA ALA A 11 3.77 6.32 -4.73
C ALA A 11 4.46 7.27 -5.69
N ASP A 12 5.76 7.08 -5.91
CA ASP A 12 6.59 7.90 -6.79
C ASP A 12 7.65 7.05 -7.50
N VAL A 13 8.02 7.43 -8.74
CA VAL A 13 9.04 6.74 -9.52
C VAL A 13 10.44 7.22 -9.12
N VAL A 14 11.30 6.29 -8.74
CA VAL A 14 12.68 6.59 -8.35
C VAL A 14 13.49 7.09 -9.54
N GLY A 15 14.08 8.30 -9.40
CA GLY A 15 14.97 8.84 -10.39
C GLY A 15 14.30 9.17 -11.73
N PHE A 16 13.02 9.54 -11.73
CA PHE A 16 12.25 9.88 -12.92
C PHE A 16 12.97 10.89 -13.85
N SER A 17 13.51 11.97 -13.30
CA SER A 17 14.24 12.96 -14.10
C SER A 17 15.46 12.36 -14.83
N ARG A 18 16.16 11.39 -14.22
CA ARG A 18 17.28 10.66 -14.85
C ARG A 18 16.78 9.77 -15.98
N LEU A 19 15.69 9.04 -15.76
CA LEU A 19 15.06 8.20 -16.79
C LEU A 19 14.60 9.03 -17.99
N MET A 20 13.94 10.17 -17.74
CA MET A 20 13.52 11.13 -18.76
C MET A 20 14.71 11.71 -19.52
N GLY A 21 15.82 11.99 -18.86
CA GLY A 21 17.04 12.48 -19.50
C GLY A 21 17.71 11.45 -20.43
N ASN A 22 17.53 10.16 -20.15
CA ASN A 22 18.09 9.07 -20.98
C ASN A 22 17.19 8.73 -22.18
N ASP A 23 15.89 8.64 -21.98
CA ASP A 23 14.89 8.28 -22.99
C ASP A 23 13.53 8.88 -22.59
N GLU A 24 13.26 10.11 -23.02
CA GLU A 24 12.05 10.85 -22.67
C GLU A 24 10.78 10.13 -23.14
N ALA A 25 10.71 9.77 -24.42
CA ALA A 25 9.53 9.16 -25.00
C ALA A 25 9.27 7.74 -24.43
N GLY A 26 10.31 6.92 -24.32
CA GLY A 26 10.20 5.56 -23.77
C GLY A 26 9.84 5.59 -22.28
N THR A 27 10.44 6.50 -21.50
CA THR A 27 10.13 6.67 -20.07
C THR A 27 8.68 7.12 -19.87
N HIS A 28 8.22 8.10 -20.66
CA HIS A 28 6.83 8.57 -20.55
C HIS A 28 5.82 7.45 -20.82
N ILE A 29 6.05 6.67 -21.88
CA ILE A 29 5.18 5.52 -22.22
C ILE A 29 5.21 4.47 -21.09
N ALA A 30 6.40 4.11 -20.60
CA ALA A 30 6.58 3.10 -19.58
C ALA A 30 5.95 3.50 -18.22
N VAL A 31 6.11 4.76 -17.80
CA VAL A 31 5.50 5.28 -16.57
C VAL A 31 3.99 5.39 -16.69
N LYS A 32 3.46 5.78 -17.85
CA LYS A 32 2.03 5.79 -18.12
C LYS A 32 1.42 4.38 -18.05
N ALA A 33 2.10 3.38 -18.63
CA ALA A 33 1.68 1.98 -18.53
C ALA A 33 1.77 1.48 -17.07
N LEU A 34 2.83 1.85 -16.34
CA LEU A 34 2.95 1.54 -14.92
C LEU A 34 1.72 1.98 -14.14
N TRP A 35 1.33 3.25 -14.23
CA TRP A 35 0.21 3.79 -13.45
C TRP A 35 -1.15 3.26 -13.89
N ASN A 36 -1.41 3.15 -15.18
CA ASN A 36 -2.73 2.80 -15.68
C ASN A 36 -2.98 1.28 -15.73
N GLU A 37 -1.98 0.50 -16.10
CA GLU A 37 -2.18 -0.93 -16.38
C GLU A 37 -1.75 -1.80 -15.20
N HIS A 38 -0.57 -1.51 -14.59
CA HIS A 38 -0.03 -2.35 -13.53
C HIS A 38 -0.50 -1.91 -12.14
N PHE A 39 -0.17 -0.68 -11.77
CA PHE A 39 -0.51 -0.16 -10.44
C PHE A 39 -2.02 0.05 -10.27
N GLY A 40 -2.69 0.60 -11.28
CA GLY A 40 -4.14 0.82 -11.28
C GLY A 40 -4.94 -0.47 -11.11
N SER A 41 -4.51 -1.58 -11.72
CA SER A 41 -5.13 -2.89 -11.52
C SER A 41 -5.01 -3.35 -10.07
N ARG A 42 -3.81 -3.23 -9.46
CA ARG A 42 -3.60 -3.58 -8.04
C ARG A 42 -4.42 -2.71 -7.09
N VAL A 43 -4.52 -1.41 -7.37
CA VAL A 43 -5.39 -0.51 -6.60
C VAL A 43 -6.84 -0.99 -6.64
N SER A 44 -7.35 -1.34 -7.81
CA SER A 44 -8.73 -1.82 -7.98
C SER A 44 -8.98 -3.17 -7.30
N GLU A 45 -8.05 -4.13 -7.43
CA GLU A 45 -8.11 -5.44 -6.78
C GLU A 45 -8.18 -5.32 -5.25
N HIS A 46 -7.49 -4.33 -4.68
CA HIS A 46 -7.48 -4.02 -3.26
C HIS A 46 -8.50 -2.96 -2.84
N ARG A 47 -9.52 -2.70 -3.65
CA ARG A 47 -10.64 -1.78 -3.33
C ARG A 47 -10.20 -0.35 -3.05
N GLY A 48 -9.08 0.08 -3.65
CA GLY A 48 -8.59 1.44 -3.59
C GLY A 48 -9.19 2.33 -4.67
N ARG A 49 -9.08 3.64 -4.46
CA ARG A 49 -9.42 4.66 -5.44
C ARG A 49 -8.20 5.51 -5.78
N VAL A 50 -7.81 5.54 -7.04
CA VAL A 50 -6.82 6.50 -7.51
C VAL A 50 -7.45 7.89 -7.45
N VAL A 51 -6.92 8.75 -6.59
CA VAL A 51 -7.38 10.14 -6.44
C VAL A 51 -6.76 10.99 -7.53
N LYS A 52 -5.43 10.83 -7.74
CA LYS A 52 -4.67 11.69 -8.65
C LYS A 52 -3.40 11.00 -9.14
N LEU A 53 -3.12 11.18 -10.43
CA LEU A 53 -1.80 10.91 -11.01
C LEU A 53 -1.07 12.24 -11.21
N MET A 54 0.19 12.30 -10.79
CA MET A 54 1.01 13.51 -10.76
C MET A 54 2.33 13.30 -11.52
N GLY A 55 2.22 13.01 -12.82
CA GLY A 55 3.40 12.72 -13.65
C GLY A 55 4.07 11.40 -13.27
N ASP A 56 5.08 11.46 -12.43
CA ASP A 56 5.83 10.34 -11.89
C ASP A 56 5.27 9.78 -10.58
N GLY A 57 4.20 10.36 -10.04
CA GLY A 57 3.59 9.97 -8.77
C GLY A 57 2.10 9.62 -8.86
N ALA A 58 1.61 8.92 -7.85
CA ALA A 58 0.21 8.58 -7.65
C ALA A 58 -0.23 8.83 -6.22
N LEU A 59 -1.44 9.39 -6.05
CA LEU A 59 -2.14 9.52 -4.78
C LEU A 59 -3.36 8.60 -4.81
N VAL A 60 -3.44 7.72 -3.82
CA VAL A 60 -4.49 6.70 -3.73
C VAL A 60 -5.08 6.69 -2.33
N GLU A 61 -6.38 6.48 -2.21
CA GLU A 61 -7.05 6.25 -0.93
C GLU A 61 -7.62 4.84 -0.83
N PHE A 62 -7.67 4.34 0.41
CA PHE A 62 -8.27 3.06 0.76
C PHE A 62 -9.09 3.20 2.03
N THR A 63 -10.21 2.51 2.12
CA THR A 63 -11.00 2.42 3.35
C THR A 63 -10.34 1.53 4.41
N SER A 64 -9.40 0.67 4.00
CA SER A 64 -8.68 -0.27 4.86
C SER A 64 -7.16 -0.10 4.72
N VAL A 65 -6.46 0.02 5.84
CA VAL A 65 -4.98 0.02 5.85
C VAL A 65 -4.42 -1.32 5.39
N VAL A 66 -5.10 -2.43 5.71
CA VAL A 66 -4.70 -3.79 5.27
C VAL A 66 -4.72 -3.87 3.74
N ASP A 67 -5.77 -3.33 3.12
CA ASP A 67 -5.86 -3.29 1.66
C ASP A 67 -4.79 -2.39 1.04
N ALA A 68 -4.52 -1.22 1.64
CA ALA A 68 -3.47 -0.32 1.17
C ALA A 68 -2.08 -0.98 1.20
N VAL A 69 -1.76 -1.68 2.30
CA VAL A 69 -0.47 -2.38 2.44
C VAL A 69 -0.40 -3.59 1.50
N GLY A 70 -1.48 -4.38 1.39
CA GLY A 70 -1.56 -5.49 0.44
C GLY A 70 -1.34 -5.03 -1.00
N CYS A 71 -1.99 -3.94 -1.41
CA CYS A 71 -1.79 -3.30 -2.72
C CYS A 71 -0.32 -2.89 -2.92
N ALA A 72 0.28 -2.21 -1.95
CA ALA A 72 1.65 -1.72 -2.05
C ALA A 72 2.66 -2.87 -2.22
N VAL A 73 2.52 -3.94 -1.43
CA VAL A 73 3.40 -5.11 -1.52
C VAL A 73 3.22 -5.81 -2.87
N ALA A 74 1.99 -6.04 -3.31
CA ALA A 74 1.72 -6.66 -4.61
C ALA A 74 2.33 -5.83 -5.76
N ALA A 75 2.17 -4.51 -5.72
CA ALA A 75 2.72 -3.60 -6.74
C ALA A 75 4.27 -3.62 -6.76
N GLN A 76 4.92 -3.70 -5.60
CA GLN A 76 6.39 -3.79 -5.52
C GLN A 76 6.90 -5.14 -6.05
N LEU A 77 6.24 -6.25 -5.73
CA LEU A 77 6.59 -7.57 -6.24
C LEU A 77 6.44 -7.65 -7.76
N ASP A 78 5.36 -7.10 -8.33
CA ASP A 78 5.18 -6.99 -9.77
C ASP A 78 6.29 -6.15 -10.42
N ALA A 79 6.69 -5.06 -9.77
CA ALA A 79 7.78 -4.22 -10.26
C ALA A 79 9.11 -4.98 -10.28
N VAL A 80 9.41 -5.78 -9.25
CA VAL A 80 10.59 -6.65 -9.20
C VAL A 80 10.56 -7.65 -10.36
N GLU A 81 9.45 -8.39 -10.54
CA GLU A 81 9.31 -9.36 -11.64
C GLU A 81 9.49 -8.70 -13.01
N ARG A 82 8.85 -7.57 -13.24
CA ARG A 82 8.99 -6.82 -14.50
C ARG A 82 10.43 -6.38 -14.73
N ASN A 83 11.10 -5.86 -13.71
CA ASN A 83 12.47 -5.37 -13.79
C ASN A 83 13.50 -6.48 -14.05
N THR A 84 13.22 -7.75 -13.71
CA THR A 84 14.11 -8.88 -14.08
C THR A 84 14.27 -9.05 -15.59
N ARG A 85 13.24 -8.66 -16.36
CA ARG A 85 13.19 -8.75 -17.82
C ARG A 85 13.70 -7.49 -18.54
N MET A 86 14.05 -6.44 -17.77
CA MET A 86 14.44 -5.14 -18.31
C MET A 86 15.93 -4.87 -18.15
N PRO A 87 16.59 -4.22 -19.14
CA PRO A 87 17.94 -3.69 -18.98
C PRO A 87 18.01 -2.74 -17.76
N ALA A 88 19.16 -2.71 -17.09
CA ALA A 88 19.32 -1.98 -15.82
C ALA A 88 19.00 -0.48 -15.92
N ASP A 89 19.31 0.15 -17.05
CA ASP A 89 19.05 1.57 -17.35
C ASP A 89 17.57 1.89 -17.61
N LYS A 90 16.73 0.87 -17.89
CA LYS A 90 15.29 0.99 -18.16
C LYS A 90 14.41 0.48 -17.01
N ARG A 91 15.01 0.00 -15.91
CA ARG A 91 14.25 -0.45 -14.73
C ARG A 91 13.55 0.72 -14.07
N ILE A 92 12.28 0.49 -13.73
CA ILE A 92 11.46 1.47 -13.01
C ILE A 92 11.19 0.90 -11.61
N GLU A 93 11.70 1.59 -10.62
CA GLU A 93 11.44 1.30 -9.20
C GLU A 93 10.51 2.37 -8.63
N MET A 94 9.71 1.99 -7.66
CA MET A 94 8.82 2.91 -6.95
C MET A 94 9.20 3.02 -5.48
N ARG A 95 8.92 4.16 -4.88
CA ARG A 95 8.81 4.34 -3.43
C ARG A 95 7.34 4.46 -3.07
N ILE A 96 6.94 3.83 -1.98
CA ILE A 96 5.55 3.91 -1.52
C ILE A 96 5.53 4.33 -0.06
N GLY A 97 4.74 5.36 0.24
CA GLY A 97 4.46 5.83 1.59
C GLY A 97 3.00 5.62 1.95
N ILE A 98 2.72 5.07 3.14
CA ILE A 98 1.36 4.83 3.61
C ILE A 98 1.17 5.44 4.99
N ASN A 99 0.06 6.17 5.14
CA ASN A 99 -0.38 6.75 6.41
C ASN A 99 -1.88 6.53 6.62
N LEU A 100 -2.28 6.35 7.86
CA LEU A 100 -3.69 6.44 8.28
C LEU A 100 -3.91 7.79 8.93
N GLY A 101 -4.80 8.61 8.38
CA GLY A 101 -5.02 9.96 8.89
C GLY A 101 -6.31 10.60 8.37
N ASP A 102 -6.66 11.71 9.00
CA ASP A 102 -7.82 12.51 8.59
C ASP A 102 -7.54 13.24 7.28
N ILE A 103 -8.53 13.20 6.40
CA ILE A 103 -8.55 13.93 5.14
C ILE A 103 -9.75 14.88 5.08
N ILE A 104 -9.63 15.88 4.24
CA ILE A 104 -10.71 16.75 3.77
C ILE A 104 -10.99 16.36 2.33
N ILE A 105 -12.26 16.10 2.01
CA ILE A 105 -12.70 15.77 0.66
C ILE A 105 -13.26 17.03 0.01
N GLU A 106 -12.76 17.34 -1.20
CA GLU A 106 -13.23 18.45 -2.02
C GLU A 106 -13.36 17.98 -3.47
N GLY A 107 -14.59 17.71 -3.90
CA GLY A 107 -14.85 17.05 -5.18
C GLY A 107 -14.24 15.65 -5.22
N ASP A 108 -13.41 15.39 -6.22
CA ASP A 108 -12.70 14.12 -6.38
C ASP A 108 -11.30 14.11 -5.73
N ASP A 109 -10.84 15.24 -5.18
CA ASP A 109 -9.51 15.39 -4.57
C ASP A 109 -9.56 15.28 -3.03
N ILE A 110 -8.42 14.99 -2.43
CA ILE A 110 -8.25 14.87 -0.97
C ILE A 110 -7.10 15.73 -0.48
N TYR A 111 -7.28 16.34 0.69
CA TYR A 111 -6.34 17.24 1.32
C TYR A 111 -6.19 16.96 2.81
N GLY A 112 -5.15 17.51 3.42
CA GLY A 112 -4.95 17.50 4.87
C GLY A 112 -3.59 16.96 5.31
N ASP A 113 -3.36 17.02 6.62
CA ASP A 113 -2.09 16.57 7.20
C ASP A 113 -1.82 15.09 6.96
N GLY A 114 -2.88 14.26 6.89
CA GLY A 114 -2.77 12.85 6.56
C GLY A 114 -2.11 12.59 5.21
N VAL A 115 -2.46 13.40 4.18
CA VAL A 115 -1.85 13.35 2.83
C VAL A 115 -0.39 13.80 2.88
N ASN A 116 -0.11 14.88 3.62
CA ASN A 116 1.25 15.40 3.77
C ASN A 116 2.18 14.37 4.45
N VAL A 117 1.69 13.68 5.49
CA VAL A 117 2.45 12.61 6.15
C VAL A 117 2.72 11.47 5.18
N ALA A 118 1.73 10.97 4.42
CA ALA A 118 1.93 9.91 3.43
C ALA A 118 2.99 10.29 2.37
N ALA A 119 2.96 11.53 1.87
CA ALA A 119 3.94 12.05 0.93
C ALA A 119 5.36 12.18 1.53
N ARG A 120 5.49 12.33 2.86
CA ARG A 120 6.79 12.30 3.54
C ARG A 120 7.25 10.86 3.81
N MET A 121 6.33 9.94 4.08
CA MET A 121 6.63 8.51 4.20
C MET A 121 7.22 7.99 2.89
N GLU A 122 6.62 8.33 1.74
CA GLU A 122 7.12 7.96 0.42
C GLU A 122 8.63 8.28 0.28
N LYS A 123 9.05 9.48 0.68
CA LYS A 123 10.45 9.93 0.58
C LYS A 123 11.42 9.17 1.49
N LEU A 124 10.92 8.54 2.55
CA LEU A 124 11.70 7.73 3.47
C LEU A 124 11.78 6.26 3.04
N ALA A 125 10.89 5.83 2.14
CA ALA A 125 10.93 4.48 1.61
C ALA A 125 12.21 4.27 0.77
N PRO A 126 12.88 3.12 0.89
CA PRO A 126 13.96 2.76 -0.03
C PRO A 126 13.41 2.54 -1.45
N PRO A 127 14.25 2.61 -2.51
CA PRO A 127 13.84 2.17 -3.84
C PRO A 127 13.27 0.74 -3.80
N GLY A 128 12.14 0.50 -4.46
CA GLY A 128 11.44 -0.78 -4.40
C GLY A 128 10.81 -1.11 -3.03
N GLY A 129 10.73 -0.13 -2.11
CA GLY A 129 10.27 -0.34 -0.75
C GLY A 129 9.02 0.44 -0.38
N ILE A 130 8.59 0.22 0.87
CA ILE A 130 7.39 0.80 1.48
C ILE A 130 7.76 1.40 2.83
N ALA A 131 7.22 2.59 3.14
CA ALA A 131 7.29 3.20 4.45
C ALA A 131 5.88 3.39 5.04
N LEU A 132 5.67 2.90 6.26
CA LEU A 132 4.43 3.07 7.01
C LEU A 132 4.62 4.05 8.16
N SER A 133 3.62 4.90 8.42
CA SER A 133 3.51 5.60 9.70
C SER A 133 3.17 4.61 10.83
N ALA A 134 3.47 4.96 12.09
CA ALA A 134 3.13 4.14 13.24
C ALA A 134 1.63 3.80 13.29
N THR A 135 0.78 4.79 13.01
CA THR A 135 -0.68 4.59 12.98
C THR A 135 -1.08 3.57 11.94
N ALA A 136 -0.49 3.60 10.74
CA ALA A 136 -0.75 2.58 9.72
C ALA A 136 -0.21 1.20 10.14
N HIS A 137 1.00 1.14 10.70
CA HIS A 137 1.62 -0.10 11.16
C HIS A 137 0.80 -0.80 12.26
N GLU A 138 0.34 -0.07 13.27
CA GLU A 138 -0.49 -0.60 14.35
C GLU A 138 -1.79 -1.26 13.85
N HIS A 139 -2.36 -0.75 12.75
CA HIS A 139 -3.59 -1.29 12.15
C HIS A 139 -3.37 -2.57 11.34
N VAL A 140 -2.16 -2.83 10.88
CA VAL A 140 -1.83 -4.04 10.09
C VAL A 140 -1.10 -5.10 10.90
N ALA A 141 -0.55 -4.75 12.05
CA ALA A 141 0.15 -5.68 12.93
C ALA A 141 -0.74 -6.89 13.30
N GLY A 142 -0.24 -8.09 13.03
CA GLY A 142 -0.97 -9.35 13.26
C GLY A 142 -2.11 -9.64 12.29
N LYS A 143 -2.34 -8.80 11.26
CA LYS A 143 -3.37 -9.03 10.23
C LYS A 143 -2.79 -9.43 8.88
N ILE A 144 -1.52 -9.10 8.66
CA ILE A 144 -0.75 -9.46 7.46
C ILE A 144 0.56 -10.12 7.90
N ASP A 145 0.99 -11.11 7.13
CA ASP A 145 2.26 -11.81 7.38
C ASP A 145 3.40 -11.12 6.59
N ILE A 146 3.68 -9.88 6.99
CA ILE A 146 4.74 -9.04 6.40
C ILE A 146 5.49 -8.37 7.53
N ASP A 147 6.80 -8.55 7.55
CA ASP A 147 7.66 -7.96 8.58
C ASP A 147 8.14 -6.56 8.16
N PHE A 148 7.77 -5.57 8.95
CA PHE A 148 8.19 -4.18 8.80
C PHE A 148 9.25 -3.83 9.84
N LYS A 149 10.41 -3.40 9.39
CA LYS A 149 11.50 -2.97 10.25
C LYS A 149 11.24 -1.59 10.84
N ASP A 150 11.28 -1.46 12.15
CA ASP A 150 11.22 -0.18 12.85
C ASP A 150 12.45 0.69 12.51
N SER A 151 12.22 1.83 11.90
CA SER A 151 13.24 2.84 11.55
C SER A 151 13.37 3.96 12.59
N GLY A 152 12.58 3.91 13.66
CA GLY A 152 12.58 4.94 14.69
C GLY A 152 11.72 6.17 14.35
N LYS A 153 11.95 7.26 15.09
CA LYS A 153 11.23 8.53 14.94
C LYS A 153 11.97 9.44 13.95
N HIS A 154 11.25 9.99 12.99
CA HIS A 154 11.74 10.92 11.99
C HIS A 154 11.06 12.28 12.12
N GLU A 155 11.84 13.36 12.11
CA GLU A 155 11.32 14.70 11.97
C GLU A 155 10.97 14.95 10.47
N LEU A 156 9.73 15.31 10.22
CA LEU A 156 9.23 15.52 8.87
C LEU A 156 9.00 17.00 8.62
N LYS A 157 9.41 17.50 7.47
CA LYS A 157 9.26 18.93 7.12
C LYS A 157 7.78 19.33 7.20
N ASN A 158 7.50 20.38 7.97
CA ASN A 158 6.15 20.94 8.19
C ASN A 158 5.17 20.00 8.94
N ILE A 159 5.65 18.96 9.63
CA ILE A 159 4.86 18.13 10.54
C ILE A 159 5.34 18.43 11.96
N ALA A 160 4.40 18.86 12.83
CA ALA A 160 4.73 19.40 14.15
C ALA A 160 5.34 18.37 15.11
N LYS A 161 5.07 17.09 14.93
CA LYS A 161 5.55 16.00 15.81
C LYS A 161 6.34 14.98 15.01
N PRO A 162 7.45 14.46 15.56
CA PRO A 162 8.17 13.35 14.94
C PRO A 162 7.25 12.14 14.73
N VAL A 163 7.33 11.51 13.57
CA VAL A 163 6.55 10.33 13.21
C VAL A 163 7.44 9.10 13.28
N ARG A 164 7.00 8.05 13.95
CA ARG A 164 7.69 6.76 13.92
C ARG A 164 7.39 6.06 12.61
N VAL A 165 8.43 5.49 12.00
CA VAL A 165 8.40 4.95 10.64
C VAL A 165 8.79 3.49 10.63
N TYR A 166 8.09 2.69 9.87
CA TYR A 166 8.33 1.29 9.64
C TYR A 166 8.59 1.05 8.17
N LEU A 167 9.67 0.36 7.84
CA LEU A 167 10.14 0.16 6.47
C LEU A 167 10.07 -1.32 6.05
N TRP A 168 9.71 -1.53 4.82
CA TRP A 168 9.79 -2.82 4.14
C TRP A 168 10.45 -2.66 2.78
N SER A 169 11.26 -3.66 2.37
CA SER A 169 11.78 -3.79 1.02
C SER A 169 11.94 -5.28 0.67
N HIS A 170 11.83 -5.59 -0.60
CA HIS A 170 12.00 -6.96 -1.09
C HIS A 170 13.40 -7.55 -0.79
N ASP A 171 14.43 -6.71 -0.78
CA ASP A 171 15.82 -7.11 -0.52
C ASP A 171 16.21 -7.07 0.98
N GLY A 172 15.24 -7.04 1.89
CA GLY A 172 15.47 -7.09 3.34
C GLY A 172 16.07 -8.44 3.76
N PRO A 173 16.83 -8.51 4.89
CA PRO A 173 17.39 -9.75 5.38
C PRO A 173 16.30 -10.71 5.88
N GLY A 174 15.87 -11.58 5.02
CA GLY A 174 14.89 -12.62 5.25
C GLY A 174 13.96 -12.75 4.06
N ASP A 175 14.19 -13.80 3.26
CA ASP A 175 13.31 -14.28 2.20
C ASP A 175 11.88 -14.52 2.72
N CYS A 176 11.13 -13.46 2.98
CA CYS A 176 9.70 -13.54 3.27
C CYS A 176 8.94 -13.32 1.96
N GLN A 177 8.77 -14.39 1.20
CA GLN A 177 7.65 -14.44 0.28
C GLN A 177 6.37 -14.21 1.11
N PRO A 178 5.54 -13.19 0.79
CA PRO A 178 4.30 -12.98 1.51
C PRO A 178 3.41 -14.22 1.33
N LYS A 179 3.21 -14.97 2.40
CA LYS A 179 2.14 -15.96 2.45
C LYS A 179 0.85 -15.17 2.54
N ILE A 180 0.24 -14.90 1.39
CA ILE A 180 -1.12 -14.34 1.34
C ILE A 180 -2.04 -15.46 1.84
N SER A 181 -2.29 -15.46 3.14
CA SER A 181 -3.26 -16.33 3.81
C SER A 181 -4.66 -15.81 3.50
N GLY A 182 -5.22 -16.18 2.34
CA GLY A 182 -6.52 -15.67 1.93
C GLY A 182 -7.11 -16.25 0.65
N ALA A 183 -6.50 -17.26 0.04
CA ALA A 183 -7.19 -18.08 -0.96
C ALA A 183 -7.62 -19.38 -0.30
N LYS A 184 -8.87 -19.48 0.10
CA LYS A 184 -9.51 -20.79 0.41
C LYS A 184 -9.59 -21.55 -0.91
N ASP A 185 -8.67 -22.48 -1.13
CA ASP A 185 -8.84 -23.53 -2.12
C ASP A 185 -10.05 -24.37 -1.70
N ALA A 186 -11.12 -24.21 -2.46
CA ALA A 186 -12.26 -25.11 -2.43
C ALA A 186 -11.90 -26.33 -3.30
N THR A 187 -11.25 -27.32 -2.70
CA THR A 187 -11.27 -28.70 -3.21
C THR A 187 -11.52 -29.63 -2.03
N GLY A 188 -12.62 -30.30 -2.14
CA GLY A 188 -13.33 -31.05 -1.13
C GLY A 188 -12.56 -32.17 -0.45
N THR A 189 -12.95 -32.35 0.77
CA THR A 189 -13.28 -33.66 1.31
C THR A 189 -14.35 -33.40 2.37
N GLU A 190 -15.54 -33.95 2.13
CA GLU A 190 -16.63 -34.01 3.11
C GLU A 190 -16.15 -34.85 4.29
N ASP A 191 -15.86 -34.18 5.41
CA ASP A 191 -15.86 -34.84 6.70
C ASP A 191 -16.97 -34.19 7.53
N SER A 192 -18.11 -34.89 7.54
CA SER A 192 -19.32 -34.49 8.23
C SER A 192 -19.11 -34.56 9.74
N LEU A 193 -18.99 -33.37 10.37
CA LEU A 193 -19.13 -33.30 11.82
C LEU A 193 -20.58 -33.58 12.23
N PRO A 194 -20.84 -34.45 13.20
CA PRO A 194 -22.20 -34.73 13.65
C PRO A 194 -22.79 -33.48 14.32
N LEU A 195 -24.01 -33.14 13.90
CA LEU A 195 -24.80 -32.08 14.50
C LEU A 195 -25.18 -32.47 15.94
N PRO A 196 -25.12 -31.55 16.92
CA PRO A 196 -25.61 -31.80 18.26
C PRO A 196 -27.13 -31.92 18.26
N ASP A 197 -27.62 -32.94 18.98
CA ASP A 197 -29.03 -33.36 19.02
C ASP A 197 -30.01 -32.43 19.78
N ASN A 198 -29.59 -31.24 20.18
CA ASN A 198 -30.47 -30.28 20.86
C ASN A 198 -30.33 -28.85 20.29
N PRO A 199 -31.46 -28.23 19.88
CA PRO A 199 -31.46 -26.83 19.48
C PRO A 199 -31.37 -25.92 20.71
N SER A 200 -30.24 -25.19 20.85
CA SER A 200 -30.08 -24.15 21.88
C SER A 200 -30.46 -22.79 21.31
N ILE A 201 -31.73 -22.39 21.48
CA ILE A 201 -32.14 -21.00 21.26
C ILE A 201 -32.34 -20.36 22.63
N ALA A 202 -31.44 -19.46 23.04
CA ALA A 202 -31.67 -18.63 24.22
C ALA A 202 -32.41 -17.34 23.76
N VAL A 203 -33.68 -17.23 24.13
CA VAL A 203 -34.47 -16.01 23.99
C VAL A 203 -34.33 -15.25 25.30
N LEU A 204 -33.70 -14.05 25.25
CA LEU A 204 -33.70 -13.12 26.36
C LEU A 204 -34.97 -12.26 26.32
N PRO A 205 -35.75 -12.16 27.42
CA PRO A 205 -36.88 -11.28 27.49
C PRO A 205 -36.41 -9.82 27.62
N PHE A 206 -37.05 -8.93 26.86
CA PHE A 206 -36.97 -7.51 27.05
C PHE A 206 -37.94 -7.09 28.16
N GLU A 207 -37.44 -6.41 29.20
CA GLU A 207 -38.22 -5.55 30.07
C GLU A 207 -38.07 -4.10 29.64
#